data_6b36f12113b76587ac9bd54194c628b2
#
_entry.id   6b36f12113b76587ac9bd54194c628b2
#
_cell.length_a   1.000
_cell.length_b   1.000
_cell.length_c   1.000
_cell.angle_alpha   90.00
_cell.angle_beta   90.00
_cell.angle_gamma   90.00
#
_symmetry.space_group_name_H-M   'P 1'
#
loop_
_entity.id
_entity.type
_entity.pdbx_description
1 polymer ?
#
loop_
_entity_poly.entity_id
_entity_poly.type
_entity_poly.pdbx_seq_one_letter_code
_entity_poly.pdbx_strand_id
1 'polypeptide(L)'
;MLGGKKTGGMNVYVRDLSRALEAVGVAVDVFTRSQDDCAPRVVHDLGPLARVMHIPAGPERPMAVGDTEPYLGEFVANVLDFAEREGVRYDILHSHYWLSGLAAEALAAGWGGTPIVHMFHTLGAMKNQIARDASERAPQSRLEGERRVARIADRLVAPTPAEEVQLVELYGADARKIVVVPPGVDLAHFNPIHQLQAKQMIGIPPNRKNILFAGRIEPLKGIDTLLEAIALLKERQVTDLSDTCVTIIGGNPWAETLDEELERLQRMRLDLGLDDLVAFAGARDQQILPYYYAAAEMVVMPSHYESFGMVALEAMAMGTPVIASEVGGLAYVVRDGYNGFLVPRRNAEALALRIADLLGDHRLRQQLSANAMNYARDYSWARIAQQILGVYQAVAAPSPVLS
;
A
#
# COMPACT_ATOMS: atom_id res chain seq x y z
N MET A 1 5.37 -11.41 5.03
CA MET A 1 4.88 -10.63 6.18
C MET A 1 4.66 -9.18 5.75
N LEU A 2 3.43 -8.66 5.86
CA LEU A 2 3.14 -7.23 5.70
C LEU A 2 3.72 -6.45 6.90
N GLY A 3 4.31 -5.29 6.63
CA GLY A 3 4.95 -4.46 7.65
C GLY A 3 6.46 -4.65 7.82
N GLY A 4 7.07 -5.60 7.13
CA GLY A 4 8.53 -5.66 7.00
C GLY A 4 9.06 -4.60 6.04
N LYS A 5 10.33 -4.18 6.18
CA LYS A 5 10.98 -3.16 5.31
C LYS A 5 10.89 -3.46 3.79
N LYS A 6 10.52 -4.68 3.38
CA LYS A 6 10.57 -5.17 1.98
C LYS A 6 9.24 -5.63 1.40
N THR A 7 8.16 -5.70 2.19
CA THR A 7 6.82 -6.06 1.71
C THR A 7 5.87 -4.88 1.95
N GLY A 8 5.70 -4.07 0.92
CA GLY A 8 4.79 -2.92 0.94
C GLY A 8 3.54 -3.15 0.10
N GLY A 9 2.60 -2.20 0.15
CA GLY A 9 1.35 -2.24 -0.61
C GLY A 9 1.54 -2.45 -2.13
N MET A 10 2.67 -2.02 -2.71
CA MET A 10 2.98 -2.27 -4.12
C MET A 10 3.05 -3.76 -4.46
N ASN A 11 3.73 -4.58 -3.63
CA ASN A 11 3.83 -6.02 -3.90
C ASN A 11 2.46 -6.71 -3.81
N VAL A 12 1.62 -6.28 -2.86
CA VAL A 12 0.23 -6.75 -2.74
C VAL A 12 -0.57 -6.33 -3.98
N TYR A 13 -0.45 -5.08 -4.39
CA TYR A 13 -1.10 -4.56 -5.59
C TYR A 13 -0.75 -5.37 -6.83
N VAL A 14 0.55 -5.55 -7.12
CA VAL A 14 1.02 -6.29 -8.31
C VAL A 14 0.52 -7.74 -8.28
N ARG A 15 0.65 -8.42 -7.14
CA ARG A 15 0.18 -9.80 -6.96
C ARG A 15 -1.32 -9.93 -7.23
N ASP A 16 -2.13 -9.09 -6.58
CA ASP A 16 -3.58 -9.23 -6.61
C ASP A 16 -4.18 -8.74 -7.93
N LEU A 17 -3.59 -7.69 -8.54
CA LEU A 17 -3.94 -7.29 -9.89
C LEU A 17 -3.59 -8.39 -10.91
N SER A 18 -2.42 -9.00 -10.81
CA SER A 18 -2.01 -10.08 -11.72
C SER A 18 -2.96 -11.28 -11.66
N ARG A 19 -3.37 -11.70 -10.45
CA ARG A 19 -4.38 -12.74 -10.24
C ARG A 19 -5.74 -12.35 -10.84
N ALA A 20 -6.15 -11.11 -10.66
CA ALA A 20 -7.45 -10.64 -11.17
C ALA A 20 -7.46 -10.47 -12.68
N LEU A 21 -6.33 -10.10 -13.30
CA LEU A 21 -6.17 -10.07 -14.76
C LEU A 21 -6.16 -11.50 -15.35
N GLU A 22 -5.43 -12.40 -14.69
CA GLU A 22 -5.41 -13.83 -15.05
C GLU A 22 -6.81 -14.42 -15.05
N ALA A 23 -7.62 -14.14 -14.02
CA ALA A 23 -8.98 -14.62 -13.88
C ALA A 23 -9.94 -14.14 -15.01
N VAL A 24 -9.55 -13.08 -15.74
CA VAL A 24 -10.29 -12.60 -16.93
C VAL A 24 -9.61 -12.98 -18.26
N GLY A 25 -8.65 -13.92 -18.21
CA GLY A 25 -8.02 -14.52 -19.39
C GLY A 25 -6.79 -13.78 -19.93
N VAL A 26 -6.20 -12.86 -19.15
CA VAL A 26 -4.95 -12.18 -19.52
C VAL A 26 -3.77 -12.99 -19.05
N ALA A 27 -2.85 -13.33 -19.94
CA ALA A 27 -1.57 -13.94 -19.56
C ALA A 27 -0.65 -12.85 -18.95
N VAL A 28 -0.08 -13.14 -17.76
CA VAL A 28 0.70 -12.15 -17.01
C VAL A 28 2.06 -12.72 -16.63
N ASP A 29 3.11 -12.06 -17.08
CA ASP A 29 4.48 -12.30 -16.67
C ASP A 29 5.00 -11.17 -15.78
N VAL A 30 5.23 -11.45 -14.51
CA VAL A 30 5.76 -10.48 -13.54
C VAL A 30 7.27 -10.63 -13.45
N PHE A 31 8.02 -9.66 -13.96
CA PHE A 31 9.47 -9.62 -13.87
C PHE A 31 9.92 -8.89 -12.60
N THR A 32 10.74 -9.53 -11.79
CA THR A 32 11.34 -8.93 -10.61
C THR A 32 12.80 -9.33 -10.50
N ARG A 33 13.63 -8.46 -9.91
CA ARG A 33 15.04 -8.79 -9.67
C ARG A 33 15.16 -9.94 -8.68
N SER A 34 15.98 -10.94 -9.00
CA SER A 34 16.32 -12.00 -8.06
C SER A 34 17.04 -11.45 -6.82
N GLN A 35 16.66 -11.95 -5.66
CA GLN A 35 17.27 -11.62 -4.36
C GLN A 35 17.83 -12.85 -3.64
N ASP A 36 17.77 -14.02 -4.29
CA ASP A 36 18.21 -15.30 -3.75
C ASP A 36 18.54 -16.22 -4.93
N ASP A 37 19.78 -16.64 -5.02
CA ASP A 37 20.29 -17.53 -6.08
C ASP A 37 19.79 -18.97 -5.96
N CYS A 38 19.34 -19.36 -4.77
CA CYS A 38 18.72 -20.66 -4.50
C CYS A 38 17.22 -20.71 -4.80
N ALA A 39 16.56 -19.52 -4.97
CA ALA A 39 15.14 -19.46 -5.25
C ALA A 39 14.80 -19.89 -6.70
N PRO A 40 13.63 -20.50 -6.93
CA PRO A 40 13.17 -20.82 -8.28
C PRO A 40 13.15 -19.58 -9.18
N ARG A 41 13.64 -19.71 -10.42
CA ARG A 41 13.64 -18.60 -11.40
C ARG A 41 12.26 -18.25 -11.89
N VAL A 42 11.36 -19.22 -11.94
CA VAL A 42 9.95 -19.03 -12.34
C VAL A 42 9.04 -19.64 -11.29
N VAL A 43 8.05 -18.88 -10.85
CA VAL A 43 7.05 -19.30 -9.86
C VAL A 43 5.65 -19.13 -10.43
N HIS A 44 4.79 -20.15 -10.26
CA HIS A 44 3.42 -20.21 -10.78
C HIS A 44 2.39 -20.15 -9.63
N ASP A 45 2.49 -19.17 -8.74
CA ASP A 45 1.60 -19.02 -7.57
C ASP A 45 0.48 -17.98 -7.77
N LEU A 46 0.42 -17.38 -8.95
CA LEU A 46 -0.57 -16.34 -9.28
C LEU A 46 -1.77 -16.87 -10.07
N GLY A 47 -1.69 -18.10 -10.60
CA GLY A 47 -2.70 -18.73 -11.45
C GLY A 47 -2.06 -19.43 -12.66
N PRO A 48 -2.84 -20.20 -13.45
CA PRO A 48 -2.32 -20.97 -14.58
C PRO A 48 -1.76 -20.12 -15.74
N LEU A 49 -2.25 -18.89 -15.92
CA LEU A 49 -1.79 -17.95 -16.95
C LEU A 49 -0.90 -16.83 -16.38
N ALA A 50 -0.55 -16.87 -15.08
CA ALA A 50 0.26 -15.84 -14.46
C ALA A 50 1.47 -16.44 -13.73
N ARG A 51 2.65 -15.88 -13.96
CA ARG A 51 3.92 -16.36 -13.37
C ARG A 51 4.82 -15.20 -12.96
N VAL A 52 5.69 -15.47 -12.00
CA VAL A 52 6.71 -14.52 -11.52
C VAL A 52 8.07 -15.02 -11.95
N MET A 53 8.84 -14.17 -12.62
CA MET A 53 10.22 -14.43 -13.03
C MET A 53 11.19 -13.67 -12.16
N HIS A 54 12.08 -14.39 -11.47
CA HIS A 54 13.19 -13.85 -10.71
C HIS A 54 14.42 -13.68 -11.62
N ILE A 55 14.61 -12.46 -12.10
CA ILE A 55 15.66 -12.12 -13.08
C ILE A 55 16.94 -11.76 -12.35
N PRO A 56 18.08 -12.43 -12.63
CA PRO A 56 19.38 -12.02 -12.13
C PRO A 56 19.74 -10.61 -12.62
N ALA A 57 20.18 -9.74 -11.71
CA ALA A 57 20.76 -8.45 -12.02
C ALA A 57 21.57 -7.97 -10.82
N GLY A 58 22.88 -7.92 -10.96
CA GLY A 58 23.81 -7.71 -9.86
C GLY A 58 23.79 -8.83 -8.82
N PRO A 59 24.24 -8.56 -7.58
CA PRO A 59 24.26 -9.55 -6.51
C PRO A 59 22.85 -10.06 -6.16
N GLU A 60 22.66 -11.38 -6.16
CA GLU A 60 21.37 -12.00 -5.84
C GLU A 60 21.14 -12.07 -4.32
N ARG A 61 21.05 -10.91 -3.72
CA ARG A 61 20.74 -10.68 -2.31
C ARG A 61 19.81 -9.49 -2.16
N PRO A 62 19.15 -9.36 -1.02
CA PRO A 62 18.41 -8.15 -0.69
C PRO A 62 19.29 -6.89 -0.73
N MET A 63 18.83 -5.85 -1.42
CA MET A 63 19.52 -4.56 -1.57
C MET A 63 18.55 -3.42 -1.27
N ALA A 64 19.07 -2.25 -0.90
CA ALA A 64 18.27 -1.03 -0.88
C ALA A 64 17.88 -0.65 -2.32
N VAL A 65 16.73 0.01 -2.48
CA VAL A 65 16.21 0.36 -3.82
C VAL A 65 17.19 1.22 -4.61
N GLY A 66 17.85 2.20 -3.96
CA GLY A 66 18.85 3.06 -4.61
C GLY A 66 20.08 2.30 -5.13
N ASP A 67 20.44 1.19 -4.48
CA ASP A 67 21.60 0.38 -4.86
C ASP A 67 21.31 -0.55 -6.05
N THR A 68 20.06 -0.66 -6.49
CA THR A 68 19.68 -1.51 -7.63
C THR A 68 19.75 -0.80 -8.98
N GLU A 69 19.75 0.53 -8.99
CA GLU A 69 19.79 1.33 -10.22
C GLU A 69 20.96 0.99 -11.16
N PRO A 70 22.22 0.77 -10.68
CA PRO A 70 23.34 0.40 -11.55
C PRO A 70 23.16 -0.93 -12.31
N TYR A 71 22.30 -1.81 -11.83
CA TYR A 71 22.04 -3.13 -12.43
C TYR A 71 20.84 -3.16 -13.36
N LEU A 72 20.23 -1.98 -13.65
CA LEU A 72 19.05 -1.90 -14.48
C LEU A 72 19.29 -2.38 -15.92
N GLY A 73 20.47 -2.08 -16.48
CA GLY A 73 20.86 -2.55 -17.81
C GLY A 73 20.98 -4.07 -17.90
N GLU A 74 21.56 -4.70 -16.90
CA GLU A 74 21.66 -6.16 -16.79
C GLU A 74 20.28 -6.80 -16.65
N PHE A 75 19.39 -6.20 -15.81
CA PHE A 75 18.01 -6.65 -15.69
C PHE A 75 17.28 -6.63 -17.04
N VAL A 76 17.37 -5.52 -17.78
CA VAL A 76 16.75 -5.36 -19.10
C VAL A 76 17.28 -6.41 -20.08
N ALA A 77 18.59 -6.58 -20.16
CA ALA A 77 19.21 -7.57 -21.07
C ALA A 77 18.72 -8.98 -20.78
N ASN A 78 18.66 -9.36 -19.52
CA ASN A 78 18.21 -10.69 -19.10
C ASN A 78 16.70 -10.92 -19.31
N VAL A 79 15.86 -9.87 -19.21
CA VAL A 79 14.43 -9.95 -19.56
C VAL A 79 14.25 -10.13 -21.06
N LEU A 80 15.00 -9.40 -21.90
CA LEU A 80 14.95 -9.53 -23.36
C LEU A 80 15.38 -10.95 -23.79
N ASP A 81 16.49 -11.45 -23.26
CA ASP A 81 16.99 -12.81 -23.51
C ASP A 81 15.97 -13.88 -23.05
N PHE A 82 15.32 -13.70 -21.90
CA PHE A 82 14.26 -14.58 -21.45
C PHE A 82 13.10 -14.62 -22.45
N ALA A 83 12.59 -13.48 -22.87
CA ALA A 83 11.47 -13.39 -23.81
C ALA A 83 11.81 -14.01 -25.18
N GLU A 84 13.05 -13.80 -25.67
CA GLU A 84 13.53 -14.41 -26.91
C GLU A 84 13.59 -15.93 -26.82
N ARG A 85 14.16 -16.48 -25.74
CA ARG A 85 14.25 -17.93 -25.50
C ARG A 85 12.89 -18.61 -25.37
N GLU A 86 11.93 -17.96 -24.71
CA GLU A 86 10.56 -18.44 -24.55
C GLU A 86 9.70 -18.22 -25.81
N GLY A 87 10.17 -17.43 -26.79
CA GLY A 87 9.41 -17.04 -27.96
C GLY A 87 8.17 -16.21 -27.65
N VAL A 88 8.18 -15.48 -26.52
CA VAL A 88 7.03 -14.68 -26.05
C VAL A 88 7.11 -13.26 -26.56
N ARG A 89 5.96 -12.71 -26.99
CA ARG A 89 5.79 -11.30 -27.29
C ARG A 89 4.74 -10.71 -26.34
N TYR A 90 5.02 -9.51 -25.84
CA TYR A 90 4.15 -8.81 -24.91
C TYR A 90 3.38 -7.71 -25.63
N ASP A 91 2.06 -7.67 -25.44
CA ASP A 91 1.19 -6.63 -26.00
C ASP A 91 1.28 -5.33 -25.21
N ILE A 92 1.55 -5.42 -23.89
CA ILE A 92 1.60 -4.30 -22.95
C ILE A 92 2.74 -4.50 -21.95
N LEU A 93 3.41 -3.41 -21.62
CA LEU A 93 4.29 -3.29 -20.47
C LEU A 93 3.59 -2.48 -19.38
N HIS A 94 3.22 -3.12 -18.25
CA HIS A 94 2.72 -2.40 -17.08
C HIS A 94 3.80 -2.32 -16.00
N SER A 95 4.41 -1.16 -15.87
CA SER A 95 5.53 -0.94 -14.96
C SER A 95 5.08 -0.27 -13.65
N HIS A 96 5.69 -0.70 -12.53
CA HIS A 96 5.36 -0.26 -11.19
C HIS A 96 6.59 0.31 -10.49
N TYR A 97 6.51 1.57 -10.06
CA TYR A 97 7.62 2.33 -9.48
C TYR A 97 8.65 2.80 -10.52
N TRP A 98 9.34 3.92 -10.25
CA TRP A 98 10.16 4.64 -11.22
C TRP A 98 11.28 3.83 -11.90
N LEU A 99 11.97 2.94 -11.14
CA LEU A 99 13.00 2.06 -11.73
C LEU A 99 12.43 1.10 -12.76
N SER A 100 11.27 0.51 -12.46
CA SER A 100 10.58 -0.35 -13.42
C SER A 100 10.09 0.44 -14.65
N GLY A 101 9.75 1.72 -14.47
CA GLY A 101 9.42 2.61 -15.58
C GLY A 101 10.61 2.85 -16.52
N LEU A 102 11.82 3.04 -15.96
CA LEU A 102 13.05 3.16 -16.75
C LEU A 102 13.40 1.84 -17.47
N ALA A 103 13.20 0.69 -16.78
CA ALA A 103 13.36 -0.62 -17.42
C ALA A 103 12.37 -0.81 -18.57
N ALA A 104 11.09 -0.43 -18.37
CA ALA A 104 10.05 -0.56 -19.38
C ALA A 104 10.36 0.26 -20.66
N GLU A 105 10.96 1.43 -20.53
CA GLU A 105 11.41 2.22 -21.69
C GLU A 105 12.41 1.44 -22.57
N ALA A 106 13.42 0.82 -21.95
CA ALA A 106 14.41 0.04 -22.67
C ALA A 106 13.83 -1.28 -23.23
N LEU A 107 12.96 -1.95 -22.48
CA LEU A 107 12.25 -3.15 -22.93
C LEU A 107 11.31 -2.86 -24.10
N ALA A 108 10.56 -1.75 -24.04
CA ALA A 108 9.67 -1.31 -25.12
C ALA A 108 10.46 -1.09 -26.41
N ALA A 109 11.61 -0.44 -26.34
CA ALA A 109 12.50 -0.23 -27.49
C ALA A 109 13.01 -1.57 -28.04
N GLY A 110 13.41 -2.51 -27.18
CA GLY A 110 13.87 -3.86 -27.56
C GLY A 110 12.78 -4.70 -28.22
N TRP A 111 11.52 -4.50 -27.86
CA TRP A 111 10.36 -5.22 -28.42
C TRP A 111 9.63 -4.45 -29.54
N GLY A 112 10.26 -3.42 -30.11
CA GLY A 112 9.74 -2.71 -31.28
C GLY A 112 8.61 -1.74 -30.99
N GLY A 113 8.52 -1.21 -29.77
CA GLY A 113 7.57 -0.15 -29.40
C GLY A 113 6.35 -0.68 -28.65
N THR A 114 6.50 -1.71 -27.83
CA THR A 114 5.43 -2.19 -26.95
C THR A 114 4.91 -1.05 -26.06
N PRO A 115 3.58 -0.80 -26.01
CA PRO A 115 3.02 0.30 -25.22
C PRO A 115 3.31 0.16 -23.72
N ILE A 116 3.56 1.31 -23.05
CA ILE A 116 3.89 1.39 -21.64
C ILE A 116 2.72 2.00 -20.86
N VAL A 117 2.17 1.22 -19.93
CA VAL A 117 1.31 1.69 -18.85
C VAL A 117 2.16 1.77 -17.58
N HIS A 118 2.05 2.86 -16.81
CA HIS A 118 2.87 3.04 -15.63
C HIS A 118 2.08 3.50 -14.41
N MET A 119 2.45 2.97 -13.23
CA MET A 119 1.94 3.42 -11.93
C MET A 119 3.10 3.66 -10.96
N PHE A 120 3.17 4.87 -10.39
CA PHE A 120 4.29 5.25 -9.51
C PHE A 120 4.24 4.64 -8.12
N HIS A 121 3.06 4.36 -7.56
CA HIS A 121 2.79 3.94 -6.17
C HIS A 121 3.19 4.96 -5.11
N THR A 122 4.27 5.69 -5.29
CA THR A 122 4.72 6.81 -4.45
C THR A 122 5.51 7.80 -5.29
N LEU A 123 5.34 9.08 -5.01
CA LEU A 123 6.00 10.16 -5.71
C LEU A 123 7.15 10.75 -4.87
N GLY A 124 8.35 10.84 -5.45
CA GLY A 124 9.52 11.40 -4.79
C GLY A 124 9.34 12.86 -4.42
N ALA A 125 8.69 13.67 -5.26
CA ALA A 125 8.39 15.06 -4.96
C ALA A 125 7.49 15.20 -3.73
N MET A 126 6.47 14.34 -3.59
CA MET A 126 5.61 14.32 -2.40
C MET A 126 6.39 13.91 -1.15
N LYS A 127 7.28 12.92 -1.26
CA LYS A 127 8.17 12.53 -0.17
C LYS A 127 9.02 13.73 0.28
N ASN A 128 9.55 14.52 -0.66
CA ASN A 128 10.38 15.69 -0.35
C ASN A 128 9.61 16.83 0.33
N GLN A 129 8.30 16.99 0.03
CA GLN A 129 7.47 18.01 0.68
C GLN A 129 7.21 17.75 2.17
N ILE A 130 7.29 16.49 2.60
CA ILE A 130 6.97 16.08 3.98
C ILE A 130 8.18 15.60 4.76
N ALA A 131 9.35 15.52 4.12
CA ALA A 131 10.62 15.14 4.75
C ALA A 131 10.95 16.09 5.90
N ARG A 132 11.33 15.54 7.05
CA ARG A 132 11.75 16.30 8.24
C ARG A 132 13.15 16.88 8.07
N ASP A 133 13.98 16.16 7.33
CA ASP A 133 15.38 16.52 7.05
C ASP A 133 15.86 16.02 5.69
N ALA A 134 17.14 16.27 5.38
CA ALA A 134 17.71 15.93 4.08
C ALA A 134 17.85 14.41 3.86
N SER A 135 17.98 13.60 4.92
CA SER A 135 18.17 12.14 4.82
C SER A 135 16.90 11.42 4.39
N GLU A 136 15.73 12.01 4.68
CA GLU A 136 14.43 11.48 4.29
C GLU A 136 14.06 11.80 2.85
N ARG A 137 14.79 12.71 2.17
CA ARG A 137 14.47 13.15 0.82
C ARG A 137 14.74 12.08 -0.22
N ALA A 138 13.92 12.07 -1.26
CA ALA A 138 14.19 11.29 -2.46
C ALA A 138 15.41 11.89 -3.20
N PRO A 139 16.34 11.05 -3.70
CA PRO A 139 17.48 11.53 -4.46
C PRO A 139 17.05 12.19 -5.76
N GLN A 140 17.91 13.06 -6.31
CA GLN A 140 17.64 13.79 -7.54
C GLN A 140 17.46 12.84 -8.74
N SER A 141 18.23 11.73 -8.81
CA SER A 141 18.08 10.69 -9.84
C SER A 141 16.67 10.13 -9.90
N ARG A 142 16.02 9.91 -8.74
CA ARG A 142 14.64 9.48 -8.69
C ARG A 142 13.68 10.52 -9.27
N LEU A 143 13.82 11.79 -8.91
CA LEU A 143 12.94 12.85 -9.44
C LEU A 143 13.06 13.00 -10.96
N GLU A 144 14.28 12.89 -11.49
CA GLU A 144 14.56 12.92 -12.92
C GLU A 144 14.01 11.66 -13.62
N GLY A 145 14.21 10.49 -13.01
CA GLY A 145 13.65 9.22 -13.49
C GLY A 145 12.13 9.25 -13.55
N GLU A 146 11.47 9.74 -12.49
CA GLU A 146 10.01 9.89 -12.45
C GLU A 146 9.51 10.85 -13.56
N ARG A 147 10.18 12.00 -13.77
CA ARG A 147 9.83 12.91 -14.89
C ARG A 147 10.01 12.26 -16.25
N ARG A 148 11.09 11.48 -16.43
CA ARG A 148 11.32 10.73 -17.67
C ARG A 148 10.20 9.73 -17.92
N VAL A 149 9.86 8.92 -16.93
CA VAL A 149 8.78 7.92 -17.01
C VAL A 149 7.43 8.58 -17.30
N ALA A 150 7.11 9.69 -16.64
CA ALA A 150 5.88 10.44 -16.89
C ALA A 150 5.75 10.91 -18.35
N ARG A 151 6.86 11.21 -19.02
CA ARG A 151 6.87 11.62 -20.44
C ARG A 151 6.71 10.44 -21.40
N ILE A 152 7.41 9.31 -21.14
CA ILE A 152 7.52 8.21 -22.11
C ILE A 152 6.33 7.24 -22.01
N ALA A 153 5.67 7.13 -20.87
CA ALA A 153 4.52 6.25 -20.73
C ALA A 153 3.37 6.68 -21.66
N ASP A 154 2.71 5.69 -22.27
CA ASP A 154 1.51 5.90 -23.09
C ASP A 154 0.30 6.19 -22.23
N ARG A 155 0.22 5.56 -21.03
CA ARG A 155 -0.75 5.86 -19.97
C ARG A 155 -0.10 5.83 -18.60
N LEU A 156 -0.56 6.74 -17.75
CA LEU A 156 -0.24 6.80 -16.32
C LEU A 156 -1.48 6.42 -15.54
N VAL A 157 -1.37 5.44 -14.66
CA VAL A 157 -2.42 5.06 -13.72
C VAL A 157 -2.19 5.80 -12.41
N ALA A 158 -3.09 6.71 -12.06
CA ALA A 158 -3.11 7.38 -10.76
C ALA A 158 -4.13 6.68 -9.84
N PRO A 159 -3.78 6.37 -8.58
CA PRO A 159 -4.71 5.74 -7.64
C PRO A 159 -5.85 6.67 -7.20
N THR A 160 -5.67 7.97 -7.33
CA THR A 160 -6.62 8.99 -6.87
C THR A 160 -6.58 10.24 -7.77
N PRO A 161 -7.65 11.05 -7.81
CA PRO A 161 -7.63 12.36 -8.47
C PRO A 161 -6.56 13.31 -7.89
N ALA A 162 -6.23 13.18 -6.60
CA ALA A 162 -5.16 13.99 -5.99
C ALA A 162 -3.78 13.66 -6.59
N GLU A 163 -3.49 12.38 -6.86
CA GLU A 163 -2.23 11.99 -7.50
C GLU A 163 -2.21 12.39 -8.99
N GLU A 164 -3.35 12.38 -9.68
CA GLU A 164 -3.47 12.93 -11.04
C GLU A 164 -3.00 14.40 -11.07
N VAL A 165 -3.52 15.24 -10.16
CA VAL A 165 -3.09 16.65 -10.03
C VAL A 165 -1.60 16.75 -9.73
N GLN A 166 -1.08 15.94 -8.80
CA GLN A 166 0.34 15.91 -8.45
C GLN A 166 1.23 15.53 -9.64
N LEU A 167 0.81 14.56 -10.46
CA LEU A 167 1.53 14.18 -11.68
C LEU A 167 1.62 15.33 -12.70
N VAL A 168 0.53 16.07 -12.87
CA VAL A 168 0.52 17.24 -13.75
C VAL A 168 1.39 18.37 -13.19
N GLU A 169 1.18 18.75 -11.93
CA GLU A 169 1.81 19.94 -11.35
C GLU A 169 3.30 19.73 -11.02
N LEU A 170 3.68 18.55 -10.50
CA LEU A 170 5.04 18.31 -10.00
C LEU A 170 5.96 17.68 -11.05
N TYR A 171 5.38 16.97 -12.03
CA TYR A 171 6.14 16.21 -13.03
C TYR A 171 5.90 16.68 -14.46
N GLY A 172 4.92 17.57 -14.69
CA GLY A 172 4.56 18.05 -16.02
C GLY A 172 3.96 16.97 -16.91
N ALA A 173 3.29 15.97 -16.30
CA ALA A 173 2.64 14.91 -17.05
C ALA A 173 1.49 15.46 -17.91
N ASP A 174 1.28 14.88 -19.10
CA ASP A 174 0.13 15.20 -19.94
C ASP A 174 -1.14 14.60 -19.31
N ALA A 175 -2.07 15.45 -18.86
CA ALA A 175 -3.32 15.04 -18.23
C ALA A 175 -4.12 14.05 -19.10
N ARG A 176 -4.02 14.12 -20.45
CA ARG A 176 -4.68 13.21 -21.38
C ARG A 176 -4.16 11.77 -21.30
N LYS A 177 -2.97 11.57 -20.76
CA LYS A 177 -2.37 10.25 -20.55
C LYS A 177 -2.73 9.64 -19.18
N ILE A 178 -3.26 10.44 -18.25
CA ILE A 178 -3.55 9.99 -16.90
C ILE A 178 -4.95 9.39 -16.83
N VAL A 179 -5.06 8.24 -16.19
CA VAL A 179 -6.33 7.56 -15.90
C VAL A 179 -6.37 7.25 -14.42
N VAL A 180 -7.45 7.67 -13.74
CA VAL A 180 -7.62 7.37 -12.32
C VAL A 180 -8.23 5.99 -12.17
N VAL A 181 -7.43 5.04 -11.63
CA VAL A 181 -7.87 3.69 -11.29
C VAL A 181 -7.34 3.35 -9.89
N PRO A 182 -8.23 3.25 -8.89
CA PRO A 182 -7.83 2.93 -7.53
C PRO A 182 -7.33 1.50 -7.39
N PRO A 183 -6.52 1.18 -6.36
CA PRO A 183 -6.24 -0.20 -5.96
C PRO A 183 -7.50 -0.94 -5.52
N GLY A 184 -7.45 -2.27 -5.63
CA GLY A 184 -8.52 -3.14 -5.14
C GLY A 184 -8.29 -3.67 -3.73
N VAL A 185 -9.29 -4.36 -3.22
CA VAL A 185 -9.24 -5.20 -2.02
C VAL A 185 -9.72 -6.61 -2.33
N ASP A 186 -9.06 -7.60 -1.74
CA ASP A 186 -9.48 -9.01 -1.85
C ASP A 186 -10.64 -9.27 -0.87
N LEU A 187 -11.87 -9.17 -1.39
CA LEU A 187 -13.09 -9.38 -0.60
C LEU A 187 -13.31 -10.84 -0.20
N ALA A 188 -12.61 -11.80 -0.79
CA ALA A 188 -12.64 -13.19 -0.36
C ALA A 188 -11.75 -13.40 0.87
N HIS A 189 -10.60 -12.74 0.90
CA HIS A 189 -9.68 -12.76 2.02
C HIS A 189 -10.13 -11.83 3.16
N PHE A 190 -10.49 -10.59 2.86
CA PHE A 190 -11.03 -9.62 3.82
C PHE A 190 -12.57 -9.70 3.82
N ASN A 191 -13.08 -10.79 4.40
CA ASN A 191 -14.51 -11.04 4.55
C ASN A 191 -14.88 -10.94 6.04
N PRO A 192 -15.97 -10.26 6.42
CA PRO A 192 -16.32 -10.01 7.81
C PRO A 192 -16.33 -11.26 8.70
N ILE A 193 -15.64 -11.16 9.82
CA ILE A 193 -15.53 -12.20 10.86
C ILE A 193 -16.18 -11.65 12.12
N HIS A 194 -16.84 -12.52 12.89
CA HIS A 194 -17.43 -12.11 14.16
C HIS A 194 -16.33 -11.62 15.13
N GLN A 195 -16.50 -10.42 15.70
CA GLN A 195 -15.47 -9.74 16.51
C GLN A 195 -14.94 -10.59 17.67
N LEU A 196 -15.81 -11.29 18.41
CA LEU A 196 -15.38 -12.15 19.52
C LEU A 196 -14.50 -13.32 19.05
N GLN A 197 -14.84 -13.92 17.91
CA GLN A 197 -14.02 -14.97 17.30
C GLN A 197 -12.66 -14.41 16.89
N ALA A 198 -12.64 -13.25 16.28
CA ALA A 198 -11.40 -12.58 15.88
C ALA A 198 -10.51 -12.26 17.09
N LYS A 199 -11.08 -11.71 18.18
CA LYS A 199 -10.35 -11.45 19.44
C LYS A 199 -9.73 -12.72 20.01
N GLN A 200 -10.46 -13.83 20.02
CA GLN A 200 -9.96 -15.14 20.50
C GLN A 200 -8.76 -15.60 19.66
N MET A 201 -8.83 -15.47 18.33
CA MET A 201 -7.77 -15.91 17.42
C MET A 201 -6.44 -15.15 17.61
N ILE A 202 -6.49 -13.90 18.04
CA ILE A 202 -5.30 -13.07 18.24
C ILE A 202 -4.96 -12.81 19.71
N GLY A 203 -5.67 -13.48 20.64
CA GLY A 203 -5.38 -13.43 22.07
C GLY A 203 -5.79 -12.14 22.78
N ILE A 204 -6.73 -11.38 22.22
CA ILE A 204 -7.32 -10.20 22.89
C ILE A 204 -8.49 -10.65 23.76
N PRO A 205 -8.55 -10.25 25.06
CA PRO A 205 -9.70 -10.57 25.91
C PRO A 205 -11.03 -10.05 25.31
N PRO A 206 -12.14 -10.83 25.41
CA PRO A 206 -13.41 -10.49 24.76
C PRO A 206 -13.98 -9.13 25.14
N ASN A 207 -13.78 -8.72 26.39
CA ASN A 207 -14.24 -7.45 26.95
C ASN A 207 -13.32 -6.26 26.61
N ARG A 208 -12.14 -6.51 26.04
CA ARG A 208 -11.18 -5.45 25.75
C ARG A 208 -11.46 -4.82 24.40
N LYS A 209 -11.56 -3.48 24.36
CA LYS A 209 -11.68 -2.70 23.12
C LYS A 209 -10.29 -2.56 22.50
N ASN A 210 -10.19 -2.72 21.19
CA ASN A 210 -8.92 -2.64 20.48
C ASN A 210 -8.91 -1.48 19.47
N ILE A 211 -7.96 -0.59 19.59
CA ILE A 211 -7.61 0.44 18.60
C ILE A 211 -6.45 -0.10 17.81
N LEU A 212 -6.57 -0.20 16.48
CA LEU A 212 -5.57 -0.83 15.63
C LEU A 212 -4.87 0.18 14.74
N PHE A 213 -3.55 0.13 14.72
CA PHE A 213 -2.70 0.65 13.64
C PHE A 213 -2.06 -0.54 12.91
N ALA A 214 -2.07 -0.51 11.58
CA ALA A 214 -1.36 -1.49 10.74
C ALA A 214 -0.58 -0.78 9.63
N GLY A 215 0.73 -1.05 9.53
CA GLY A 215 1.57 -0.42 8.52
C GLY A 215 3.07 -0.54 8.81
N ARG A 216 3.88 0.02 7.91
CA ARG A 216 5.33 0.14 8.15
C ARG A 216 5.59 1.13 9.29
N ILE A 217 6.60 0.84 10.08
CA ILE A 217 7.06 1.80 11.11
C ILE A 217 7.99 2.80 10.43
N GLU A 218 7.40 3.89 10.01
CA GLU A 218 8.08 4.99 9.30
C GLU A 218 7.51 6.33 9.77
N PRO A 219 8.32 7.41 9.81
CA PRO A 219 7.87 8.74 10.24
C PRO A 219 6.62 9.22 9.51
N LEU A 220 6.50 8.86 8.21
CA LEU A 220 5.36 9.24 7.37
C LEU A 220 4.02 8.67 7.84
N LYS A 221 4.03 7.62 8.66
CA LYS A 221 2.82 6.94 9.14
C LYS A 221 2.21 7.60 10.38
N GLY A 222 2.91 8.57 11.00
CA GLY A 222 2.37 9.41 12.06
C GLY A 222 1.98 8.66 13.33
N ILE A 223 2.68 7.57 13.66
CA ILE A 223 2.39 6.78 14.87
C ILE A 223 2.58 7.62 16.13
N ASP A 224 3.51 8.58 16.11
CA ASP A 224 3.67 9.57 17.16
C ASP A 224 2.38 10.37 17.45
N THR A 225 1.68 10.81 16.41
CA THR A 225 0.38 11.50 16.56
C THR A 225 -0.68 10.59 17.22
N LEU A 226 -0.64 9.27 16.95
CA LEU A 226 -1.51 8.31 17.66
C LEU A 226 -1.12 8.20 19.14
N LEU A 227 0.16 8.08 19.46
CA LEU A 227 0.64 8.01 20.86
C LEU A 227 0.25 9.27 21.63
N GLU A 228 0.45 10.46 21.03
CA GLU A 228 0.01 11.73 21.62
C GLU A 228 -1.51 11.77 21.86
N ALA A 229 -2.31 11.31 20.89
CA ALA A 229 -3.77 11.27 21.03
C ALA A 229 -4.21 10.35 22.19
N ILE A 230 -3.61 9.19 22.35
CA ILE A 230 -3.90 8.26 23.44
C ILE A 230 -3.46 8.86 24.79
N ALA A 231 -2.30 9.55 24.84
CA ALA A 231 -1.84 10.25 26.05
C ALA A 231 -2.85 11.35 26.46
N LEU A 232 -3.35 12.14 25.51
CA LEU A 232 -4.38 13.17 25.78
C LEU A 232 -5.68 12.54 26.32
N LEU A 233 -6.11 11.41 25.80
CA LEU A 233 -7.29 10.72 26.31
C LEU A 233 -7.10 10.22 27.74
N LYS A 234 -5.92 9.68 28.05
CA LYS A 234 -5.55 9.22 29.40
C LYS A 234 -5.46 10.38 30.39
N GLU A 235 -4.76 11.45 30.02
CA GLU A 235 -4.56 12.63 30.89
C GLU A 235 -5.86 13.36 31.18
N ARG A 236 -6.68 13.64 30.15
CA ARG A 236 -7.90 14.42 30.27
C ARG A 236 -9.10 13.59 30.74
N GLN A 237 -8.96 12.28 30.87
CA GLN A 237 -10.03 11.34 31.25
C GLN A 237 -11.31 11.52 30.39
N VAL A 238 -11.13 11.78 29.11
CA VAL A 238 -12.24 12.03 28.15
C VAL A 238 -13.10 10.77 27.99
N THR A 239 -12.49 9.59 28.11
CA THR A 239 -13.17 8.29 28.04
C THR A 239 -12.46 7.29 28.94
N ASP A 240 -13.20 6.29 29.42
CA ASP A 240 -12.62 5.21 30.19
C ASP A 240 -11.79 4.30 29.27
N LEU A 241 -10.49 4.21 29.54
CA LEU A 241 -9.54 3.37 28.80
C LEU A 241 -9.19 2.07 29.55
N SER A 242 -9.80 1.78 30.69
CA SER A 242 -9.46 0.62 31.53
C SER A 242 -9.66 -0.71 30.80
N ASP A 243 -10.62 -0.78 29.87
CA ASP A 243 -10.93 -1.92 29.02
C ASP A 243 -10.36 -1.77 27.58
N THR A 244 -9.45 -0.83 27.36
CA THR A 244 -8.93 -0.49 26.02
C THR A 244 -7.47 -0.96 25.85
N CYS A 245 -7.11 -1.37 24.65
CA CYS A 245 -5.73 -1.56 24.21
C CYS A 245 -5.52 -0.95 22.83
N VAL A 246 -4.29 -0.54 22.56
CA VAL A 246 -3.84 -0.05 21.25
C VAL A 246 -2.83 -1.04 20.71
N THR A 247 -3.12 -1.62 19.54
CA THR A 247 -2.23 -2.58 18.89
C THR A 247 -1.58 -1.94 17.67
N ILE A 248 -0.27 -1.90 17.65
CA ILE A 248 0.54 -1.39 16.53
C ILE A 248 1.17 -2.58 15.81
N ILE A 249 0.72 -2.83 14.57
CA ILE A 249 1.26 -3.88 13.69
C ILE A 249 2.25 -3.24 12.72
N GLY A 250 3.49 -3.76 12.73
CA GLY A 250 4.58 -3.35 11.87
C GLY A 250 5.94 -3.44 12.56
N GLY A 251 7.01 -3.36 11.77
CA GLY A 251 8.37 -3.48 12.28
C GLY A 251 8.68 -4.84 12.91
N ASN A 252 9.81 -4.91 13.58
CA ASN A 252 10.21 -6.08 14.37
C ASN A 252 10.69 -5.63 15.77
N PRO A 253 9.79 -5.58 16.77
CA PRO A 253 10.12 -5.11 18.11
C PRO A 253 11.02 -6.07 18.91
N TRP A 254 11.31 -7.26 18.38
CA TRP A 254 12.17 -8.28 19.00
C TRP A 254 13.51 -8.45 18.26
N ALA A 255 13.86 -7.54 17.32
CA ALA A 255 15.15 -7.57 16.67
C ALA A 255 16.27 -7.23 17.65
N GLU A 256 17.45 -7.85 17.50
CA GLU A 256 18.63 -7.53 18.32
C GLU A 256 19.02 -6.05 18.21
N THR A 257 18.84 -5.47 17.01
CA THR A 257 18.98 -4.04 16.76
C THR A 257 17.68 -3.50 16.20
N LEU A 258 17.03 -2.61 16.93
CA LEU A 258 15.79 -1.99 16.50
C LEU A 258 16.06 -1.00 15.36
N ASP A 259 15.04 -0.81 14.55
CA ASP A 259 14.96 0.31 13.63
C ASP A 259 14.88 1.63 14.42
N GLU A 260 15.60 2.66 14.00
CA GLU A 260 15.69 3.95 14.71
C GLU A 260 14.30 4.55 15.01
N GLU A 261 13.38 4.51 14.05
CA GLU A 261 12.02 5.03 14.26
C GLU A 261 11.23 4.17 15.25
N LEU A 262 11.38 2.86 15.20
CA LEU A 262 10.72 1.96 16.15
C LEU A 262 11.24 2.20 17.58
N GLU A 263 12.56 2.35 17.73
CA GLU A 263 13.17 2.67 19.02
C GLU A 263 12.69 4.01 19.56
N ARG A 264 12.61 5.03 18.72
CA ARG A 264 12.08 6.35 19.07
C ARG A 264 10.64 6.26 19.58
N LEU A 265 9.78 5.52 18.87
CA LEU A 265 8.38 5.37 19.25
C LEU A 265 8.19 4.53 20.52
N GLN A 266 9.03 3.52 20.74
CA GLN A 266 8.99 2.76 22.00
C GLN A 266 9.40 3.63 23.20
N ARG A 267 10.42 4.47 23.07
CA ARG A 267 10.79 5.45 24.10
C ARG A 267 9.65 6.43 24.35
N MET A 268 9.09 7.02 23.30
CA MET A 268 7.94 7.93 23.40
C MET A 268 6.75 7.30 24.12
N ARG A 269 6.45 6.01 23.86
CA ARG A 269 5.40 5.27 24.58
C ARG A 269 5.66 5.24 26.10
N LEU A 270 6.92 4.99 26.51
CA LEU A 270 7.30 4.95 27.93
C LEU A 270 7.25 6.34 28.56
N ASP A 271 7.78 7.37 27.88
CA ASP A 271 7.79 8.76 28.34
C ASP A 271 6.37 9.31 28.54
N LEU A 272 5.42 8.86 27.72
CA LEU A 272 4.00 9.21 27.83
C LEU A 272 3.22 8.31 28.81
N GLY A 273 3.86 7.33 29.45
CA GLY A 273 3.24 6.41 30.40
C GLY A 273 2.14 5.54 29.76
N LEU A 274 2.37 5.06 28.54
CA LEU A 274 1.39 4.28 27.75
C LEU A 274 1.76 2.78 27.66
N ASP A 275 2.68 2.30 28.48
CA ASP A 275 3.19 0.94 28.46
C ASP A 275 2.15 -0.13 28.80
N ASP A 276 1.10 0.23 29.54
CA ASP A 276 -0.05 -0.58 29.90
C ASP A 276 -1.15 -0.61 28.82
N LEU A 277 -1.17 0.38 27.93
CA LEU A 277 -2.22 0.57 26.92
C LEU A 277 -1.76 0.21 25.50
N VAL A 278 -0.51 0.48 25.14
CA VAL A 278 0.00 0.39 23.76
C VAL A 278 0.97 -0.77 23.62
N ALA A 279 0.69 -1.67 22.68
CA ALA A 279 1.52 -2.82 22.35
C ALA A 279 2.02 -2.74 20.89
N PHE A 280 3.35 -2.83 20.70
CA PHE A 280 3.97 -3.07 19.40
C PHE A 280 3.96 -4.58 19.11
N ALA A 281 3.05 -5.02 18.25
CA ALA A 281 2.83 -6.43 17.96
C ALA A 281 3.77 -7.00 16.88
N GLY A 282 4.62 -6.16 16.27
CA GLY A 282 5.48 -6.55 15.17
C GLY A 282 4.75 -6.79 13.85
N ALA A 283 5.50 -7.05 12.78
CA ALA A 283 4.93 -7.41 11.49
C ALA A 283 4.11 -8.70 11.58
N ARG A 284 3.00 -8.74 10.86
CA ARG A 284 2.10 -9.89 10.81
C ARG A 284 1.97 -10.42 9.40
N ASP A 285 1.71 -11.72 9.27
CA ASP A 285 1.38 -12.33 8.00
C ASP A 285 0.04 -11.80 7.49
N GLN A 286 -0.09 -11.64 6.17
CA GLN A 286 -1.32 -11.16 5.56
C GLN A 286 -2.52 -12.06 5.93
N GLN A 287 -2.31 -13.36 6.09
CA GLN A 287 -3.36 -14.31 6.43
C GLN A 287 -3.99 -14.05 7.81
N ILE A 288 -3.27 -13.45 8.75
CA ILE A 288 -3.79 -13.16 10.09
C ILE A 288 -4.41 -11.76 10.22
N LEU A 289 -4.13 -10.85 9.27
CA LEU A 289 -4.61 -9.45 9.32
C LEU A 289 -6.13 -9.33 9.39
N PRO A 290 -6.94 -10.16 8.70
CA PRO A 290 -8.40 -10.10 8.82
C PRO A 290 -8.88 -10.19 10.28
N TYR A 291 -8.23 -11.03 11.10
CA TYR A 291 -8.59 -11.15 12.51
C TYR A 291 -8.25 -9.89 13.31
N TYR A 292 -7.14 -9.21 13.00
CA TYR A 292 -6.79 -7.96 13.66
C TYR A 292 -7.78 -6.84 13.30
N TYR A 293 -8.15 -6.73 12.02
CA TYR A 293 -9.17 -5.76 11.61
C TYR A 293 -10.52 -6.07 12.27
N ALA A 294 -11.01 -7.31 12.19
CA ALA A 294 -12.30 -7.69 12.77
C ALA A 294 -12.35 -7.57 14.31
N ALA A 295 -11.22 -7.73 15.01
CA ALA A 295 -11.11 -7.59 16.45
C ALA A 295 -11.11 -6.13 16.91
N ALA A 296 -10.84 -5.17 16.02
CA ALA A 296 -10.72 -3.76 16.35
C ALA A 296 -12.07 -3.04 16.37
N GLU A 297 -12.22 -2.10 17.27
CA GLU A 297 -13.30 -1.12 17.27
C GLU A 297 -13.11 -0.08 16.17
N MET A 298 -11.86 0.21 15.83
CA MET A 298 -11.46 1.13 14.74
C MET A 298 -10.03 0.86 14.29
N VAL A 299 -9.73 1.25 13.06
CA VAL A 299 -8.36 1.38 12.54
C VAL A 299 -7.99 2.85 12.47
N VAL A 300 -6.80 3.19 12.98
CA VAL A 300 -6.30 4.57 12.97
C VAL A 300 -5.14 4.67 12.00
N MET A 301 -5.24 5.62 11.06
CA MET A 301 -4.24 5.90 10.04
C MET A 301 -3.82 7.39 10.09
N PRO A 302 -2.98 7.80 11.06
CA PRO A 302 -2.62 9.20 11.29
C PRO A 302 -1.51 9.68 10.35
N SER A 303 -1.43 9.11 9.17
CA SER A 303 -0.35 9.30 8.20
C SER A 303 -0.16 10.78 7.83
N HIS A 304 1.09 11.17 7.63
CA HIS A 304 1.43 12.50 7.10
C HIS A 304 1.35 12.56 5.57
N TYR A 305 1.46 11.39 4.94
CA TYR A 305 1.22 11.17 3.52
C TYR A 305 0.83 9.71 3.27
N GLU A 306 -0.10 9.50 2.36
CA GLU A 306 -0.52 8.19 1.87
C GLU A 306 -0.96 8.31 0.42
N SER A 307 -0.43 7.50 -0.49
CA SER A 307 -0.82 7.54 -1.91
C SER A 307 -2.26 7.09 -2.13
N PHE A 308 -2.69 6.03 -1.42
CA PHE A 308 -4.05 5.54 -1.51
C PHE A 308 -4.65 5.15 -0.15
N GLY A 309 -4.02 4.24 0.60
CA GLY A 309 -4.54 3.73 1.87
C GLY A 309 -5.19 2.36 1.76
N MET A 310 -4.49 1.36 1.23
CA MET A 310 -5.00 -0.01 1.12
C MET A 310 -5.45 -0.57 2.48
N VAL A 311 -4.74 -0.24 3.55
CA VAL A 311 -5.11 -0.64 4.93
C VAL A 311 -6.49 -0.12 5.33
N ALA A 312 -6.84 1.12 4.93
CA ALA A 312 -8.19 1.66 5.17
C ALA A 312 -9.24 0.82 4.44
N LEU A 313 -8.97 0.45 3.19
CA LEU A 313 -9.91 -0.32 2.39
C LEU A 313 -10.06 -1.77 2.89
N GLU A 314 -8.97 -2.40 3.33
CA GLU A 314 -8.96 -3.70 4.00
C GLU A 314 -9.79 -3.68 5.29
N ALA A 315 -9.58 -2.67 6.14
CA ALA A 315 -10.36 -2.46 7.36
C ALA A 315 -11.85 -2.27 7.06
N MET A 316 -12.18 -1.44 6.07
CA MET A 316 -13.57 -1.20 5.63
C MET A 316 -14.23 -2.48 5.10
N ALA A 317 -13.52 -3.31 4.35
CA ALA A 317 -14.02 -4.60 3.88
C ALA A 317 -14.38 -5.54 5.04
N MET A 318 -13.62 -5.47 6.14
CA MET A 318 -13.90 -6.22 7.38
C MET A 318 -15.01 -5.58 8.24
N GLY A 319 -15.55 -4.42 7.85
CA GLY A 319 -16.54 -3.68 8.63
C GLY A 319 -15.95 -2.89 9.78
N THR A 320 -14.68 -2.58 9.76
CA THR A 320 -14.02 -1.79 10.80
C THR A 320 -13.92 -0.34 10.38
N PRO A 321 -14.53 0.62 11.12
CA PRO A 321 -14.44 2.03 10.83
C PRO A 321 -13.00 2.54 10.87
N VAL A 322 -12.69 3.53 10.04
CA VAL A 322 -11.35 4.11 9.93
C VAL A 322 -11.35 5.55 10.42
N ILE A 323 -10.36 5.91 11.24
CA ILE A 323 -10.01 7.31 11.50
C ILE A 323 -8.70 7.59 10.78
N ALA A 324 -8.70 8.51 9.84
CA ALA A 324 -7.54 8.81 9.03
C ALA A 324 -7.18 10.29 9.00
N SER A 325 -5.91 10.61 8.78
CA SER A 325 -5.53 11.98 8.43
C SER A 325 -6.10 12.36 7.07
N GLU A 326 -6.52 13.61 6.93
CA GLU A 326 -7.01 14.20 5.67
C GLU A 326 -5.82 14.50 4.74
N VAL A 327 -5.23 13.42 4.17
CA VAL A 327 -4.06 13.51 3.29
C VAL A 327 -4.17 12.55 2.12
N GLY A 328 -3.71 12.99 0.94
CA GLY A 328 -3.54 12.15 -0.25
C GLY A 328 -4.72 11.21 -0.51
N GLY A 329 -4.43 9.92 -0.67
CA GLY A 329 -5.43 8.91 -0.94
C GLY A 329 -6.39 8.62 0.22
N LEU A 330 -5.99 8.88 1.46
CA LEU A 330 -6.89 8.71 2.62
C LEU A 330 -8.10 9.65 2.54
N ALA A 331 -7.89 10.90 2.12
CA ALA A 331 -8.96 11.85 1.92
C ALA A 331 -9.93 11.46 0.78
N TYR A 332 -9.49 10.55 -0.11
CA TYR A 332 -10.33 9.98 -1.16
C TYR A 332 -11.10 8.74 -0.70
N VAL A 333 -10.43 7.84 0.03
CA VAL A 333 -11.01 6.56 0.48
C VAL A 333 -11.92 6.73 1.67
N VAL A 334 -11.56 7.58 2.64
CA VAL A 334 -12.39 7.86 3.82
C VAL A 334 -13.33 9.01 3.52
N ARG A 335 -14.63 8.77 3.65
CA ARG A 335 -15.68 9.79 3.56
C ARG A 335 -16.10 10.15 4.98
N ASP A 336 -15.77 11.39 5.40
CA ASP A 336 -15.98 11.86 6.76
C ASP A 336 -17.43 11.70 7.20
N GLY A 337 -17.65 11.10 8.37
CA GLY A 337 -18.98 10.81 8.94
C GLY A 337 -19.78 9.73 8.20
N TYR A 338 -19.26 9.11 7.12
CA TYR A 338 -19.97 8.08 6.36
C TYR A 338 -19.39 6.68 6.58
N ASN A 339 -18.11 6.45 6.23
CA ASN A 339 -17.43 5.16 6.39
C ASN A 339 -16.26 5.22 7.38
N GLY A 340 -16.06 6.37 8.01
CA GLY A 340 -14.99 6.68 8.94
C GLY A 340 -14.94 8.16 9.26
N PHE A 341 -13.84 8.62 9.83
CA PHE A 341 -13.59 10.04 10.11
C PHE A 341 -12.26 10.51 9.51
N LEU A 342 -12.26 11.77 9.05
CA LEU A 342 -11.07 12.49 8.68
C LEU A 342 -10.67 13.48 9.78
N VAL A 343 -9.37 13.59 10.05
CA VAL A 343 -8.80 14.53 10.99
C VAL A 343 -7.67 15.31 10.33
N PRO A 344 -7.41 16.57 10.72
CA PRO A 344 -6.25 17.29 10.20
C PRO A 344 -4.94 16.57 10.52
N ARG A 345 -4.01 16.58 9.58
CA ARG A 345 -2.68 16.00 9.74
C ARG A 345 -1.95 16.56 10.96
N ARG A 346 -1.27 15.71 11.74
CA ARG A 346 -0.52 16.09 12.95
C ARG A 346 -1.38 16.75 14.02
N ASN A 347 -2.66 16.39 14.10
CA ASN A 347 -3.57 16.94 15.10
C ASN A 347 -4.02 15.83 16.06
N ALA A 348 -3.24 15.63 17.12
CA ALA A 348 -3.51 14.63 18.16
C ALA A 348 -4.82 14.92 18.91
N GLU A 349 -5.22 16.18 19.09
CA GLU A 349 -6.46 16.54 19.77
C GLU A 349 -7.70 16.12 18.95
N ALA A 350 -7.73 16.46 17.65
CA ALA A 350 -8.81 16.04 16.76
C ALA A 350 -8.89 14.51 16.67
N LEU A 351 -7.73 13.83 16.61
CA LEU A 351 -7.67 12.37 16.60
C LEU A 351 -8.22 11.77 17.90
N ALA A 352 -7.82 12.30 19.06
CA ALA A 352 -8.30 11.88 20.38
C ALA A 352 -9.84 12.00 20.48
N LEU A 353 -10.41 13.11 20.03
CA LEU A 353 -11.87 13.30 20.05
C LEU A 353 -12.59 12.23 19.20
N ARG A 354 -12.12 11.94 17.98
CA ARG A 354 -12.74 10.91 17.12
C ARG A 354 -12.57 9.50 17.68
N ILE A 355 -11.44 9.21 18.33
CA ILE A 355 -11.25 7.94 19.05
C ILE A 355 -12.27 7.82 20.20
N ALA A 356 -12.43 8.89 21.00
CA ALA A 356 -13.43 8.93 22.08
C ALA A 356 -14.86 8.72 21.57
N ASP A 357 -15.25 9.42 20.48
CA ASP A 357 -16.55 9.26 19.84
C ASP A 357 -16.83 7.78 19.51
N LEU A 358 -15.86 7.11 18.85
CA LEU A 358 -16.01 5.72 18.46
C LEU A 358 -15.91 4.73 19.65
N LEU A 359 -15.17 5.01 20.70
CA LEU A 359 -15.15 4.17 21.90
C LEU A 359 -16.47 4.27 22.69
N GLY A 360 -17.08 5.45 22.73
CA GLY A 360 -18.30 5.73 23.49
C GLY A 360 -19.60 5.35 22.78
N ASP A 361 -19.67 5.48 21.47
CA ASP A 361 -20.91 5.29 20.70
C ASP A 361 -20.90 4.02 19.83
N HIS A 362 -21.49 2.96 20.35
CA HIS A 362 -21.65 1.68 19.66
C HIS A 362 -22.54 1.78 18.41
N ARG A 363 -23.59 2.63 18.44
CA ARG A 363 -24.51 2.79 17.29
C ARG A 363 -23.81 3.49 16.14
N LEU A 364 -23.04 4.51 16.44
CA LEU A 364 -22.19 5.20 15.45
C LEU A 364 -21.22 4.21 14.79
N ARG A 365 -20.50 3.38 15.59
CA ARG A 365 -19.62 2.36 15.04
C ARG A 365 -20.35 1.41 14.10
N GLN A 366 -21.53 0.90 14.50
CA GLN A 366 -22.32 -0.01 13.65
C GLN A 366 -22.75 0.66 12.33
N GLN A 367 -23.15 1.91 12.36
CA GLN A 367 -23.54 2.66 11.17
C GLN A 367 -22.35 2.83 10.22
N LEU A 368 -21.20 3.31 10.73
CA LEU A 368 -19.99 3.48 9.93
C LEU A 368 -19.49 2.13 9.38
N SER A 369 -19.57 1.06 10.18
CA SER A 369 -19.23 -0.31 9.77
C SER A 369 -20.03 -0.78 8.56
N ALA A 370 -21.36 -0.64 8.61
CA ALA A 370 -22.22 -1.04 7.50
C ALA A 370 -21.92 -0.24 6.22
N ASN A 371 -21.70 1.06 6.35
CA ASN A 371 -21.35 1.93 5.24
C ASN A 371 -19.95 1.60 4.66
N ALA A 372 -18.98 1.29 5.53
CA ALA A 372 -17.63 0.92 5.15
C ALA A 372 -17.61 -0.37 4.33
N MET A 373 -18.31 -1.42 4.77
CA MET A 373 -18.44 -2.66 4.02
C MET A 373 -19.09 -2.46 2.65
N ASN A 374 -20.16 -1.68 2.59
CA ASN A 374 -20.82 -1.39 1.30
C ASN A 374 -19.89 -0.63 0.35
N TYR A 375 -19.16 0.34 0.86
CA TYR A 375 -18.21 1.14 0.09
C TYR A 375 -17.05 0.28 -0.45
N ALA A 376 -16.48 -0.62 0.36
CA ALA A 376 -15.36 -1.48 -0.03
C ALA A 376 -15.71 -2.43 -1.20
N ARG A 377 -16.98 -2.81 -1.37
CA ARG A 377 -17.42 -3.68 -2.48
C ARG A 377 -17.14 -3.09 -3.86
N ASP A 378 -17.12 -1.77 -3.97
CA ASP A 378 -16.82 -1.10 -5.23
C ASP A 378 -15.34 -1.19 -5.63
N TYR A 379 -14.49 -1.62 -4.71
CA TYR A 379 -13.04 -1.76 -4.88
C TYR A 379 -12.59 -3.22 -5.00
N SER A 380 -13.46 -4.15 -5.42
CA SER A 380 -13.03 -5.53 -5.66
C SER A 380 -11.98 -5.60 -6.77
N TRP A 381 -10.96 -6.45 -6.60
CA TRP A 381 -9.94 -6.64 -7.63
C TRP A 381 -10.51 -7.01 -8.98
N ALA A 382 -11.63 -7.74 -9.03
CA ALA A 382 -12.31 -8.05 -10.28
C ALA A 382 -12.77 -6.78 -11.04
N ARG A 383 -13.33 -5.79 -10.33
CA ARG A 383 -13.71 -4.50 -10.96
C ARG A 383 -12.50 -3.69 -11.36
N ILE A 384 -11.46 -3.66 -10.53
CA ILE A 384 -10.22 -2.92 -10.81
C ILE A 384 -9.51 -3.52 -12.02
N ALA A 385 -9.42 -4.84 -12.12
CA ALA A 385 -8.84 -5.51 -13.30
C ALA A 385 -9.58 -5.16 -14.60
N GLN A 386 -10.91 -5.05 -14.59
CA GLN A 386 -11.67 -4.60 -15.75
C GLN A 386 -11.35 -3.16 -16.16
N GLN A 387 -11.16 -2.25 -15.19
CA GLN A 387 -10.75 -0.88 -15.47
C GLN A 387 -9.34 -0.84 -16.07
N ILE A 388 -8.39 -1.59 -15.49
CA ILE A 388 -7.02 -1.70 -16.01
C ILE A 388 -7.01 -2.34 -17.41
N LEU A 389 -7.83 -3.37 -17.64
CA LEU A 389 -7.96 -3.96 -18.97
C LEU A 389 -8.47 -2.94 -20.02
N GLY A 390 -9.40 -2.06 -19.63
CA GLY A 390 -9.83 -0.94 -20.46
C GLY A 390 -8.69 0.03 -20.79
N VAL A 391 -7.77 0.29 -19.83
CA VAL A 391 -6.57 1.10 -20.06
C VAL A 391 -5.64 0.41 -21.07
N TYR A 392 -5.44 -0.91 -20.96
CA TYR A 392 -4.62 -1.68 -21.89
C TYR A 392 -5.20 -1.65 -23.32
N GLN A 393 -6.51 -1.89 -23.45
CA GLN A 393 -7.20 -1.85 -24.74
C GLN A 393 -7.11 -0.49 -25.44
N ALA A 394 -7.05 0.60 -24.65
CA ALA A 394 -6.95 1.95 -25.19
C ALA A 394 -5.56 2.28 -25.78
N VAL A 395 -4.52 1.49 -25.45
CA VAL A 395 -3.15 1.71 -25.94
C VAL A 395 -2.63 0.55 -26.80
N ALA A 396 -3.21 -0.65 -26.69
CA ALA A 396 -2.85 -1.76 -27.56
C ALA A 396 -3.19 -1.39 -29.01
N ALA A 397 -2.26 -1.56 -29.92
CA ALA A 397 -2.55 -1.45 -31.35
C ALA A 397 -3.64 -2.48 -31.71
N PRO A 398 -4.61 -2.14 -32.55
CA PRO A 398 -5.54 -3.14 -33.04
C PRO A 398 -4.73 -4.25 -33.69
N SER A 399 -4.82 -5.48 -33.19
CA SER A 399 -4.21 -6.65 -33.83
C SER A 399 -4.69 -6.66 -35.27
N PRO A 400 -3.80 -6.82 -36.29
CA PRO A 400 -4.25 -6.96 -37.66
C PRO A 400 -5.20 -8.16 -37.70
N VAL A 401 -6.45 -7.90 -38.02
CA VAL A 401 -7.43 -8.95 -38.26
C VAL A 401 -6.82 -9.82 -39.37
N LEU A 402 -6.43 -11.04 -39.02
CA LEU A 402 -6.04 -12.06 -40.01
C LEU A 402 -7.25 -12.31 -40.85
N SER A 403 -7.29 -11.69 -42.01
CA SER A 403 -8.26 -11.93 -43.08
C SER A 403 -7.99 -13.25 -43.76
#